data_d0aa24d6594f62fc31d75ce84b233ec6
#
_entry.id   d0aa24d6594f62fc31d75ce84b233ec6
#
_cell.length_a   1.000
_cell.length_b   1.000
_cell.length_c   1.000
_cell.angle_alpha   90.00
_cell.angle_beta   90.00
_cell.angle_gamma   90.00
#
_symmetry.space_group_name_H-M   'P 1'
#
loop_
_entity.id
_entity.type
_entity.pdbx_description
1 polymer ?
#
loop_
_entity_poly.entity_id
_entity_poly.type
_entity_poly.pdbx_seq_one_letter_code
_entity_poly.pdbx_strand_id
1 'polypeptide(L)'
;MADQVNTDQLLQKEKNVKNELDTIRTKRRIILGIMYGLISAVGYSIVPLMLYIIPEKVPYGNLAAPINATFYVTVQEIMATFLMFIFYKPKNFINFLKLLRHKETWLIVLYGYLGGPVAMVFFQLSVLLTINHQGGTDGTVPGLLLNLNVIFAAVGSTIFFRARQSKYTWTALAISTCLILGMSIHFAIEEGLAWSSIGGMCLALVTAGFYAMEALGMSHLMSSSKIKFTNHETVSIKTSSSAILMLLLGTPVAAVFFHQSFWDGYKIFANFQYYDYALIILAGGIIMGSSRMLYYACLVMSGPTYTTSTQLLMFFWTPIFQYIFIAAHVPNKVSEPTWYYWVYVIPIVFCTFIISSNEFLVHASKVGWKRAFHELFVKIPKQSTK
;
A
#
# COMPACT_ATOMS: atom_id res chain seq x y z
N MET A 1 -7.04 -51.22 31.88
CA MET A 1 -6.74 -49.86 32.36
C MET A 1 -5.39 -49.32 31.86
N ALA A 2 -4.30 -50.09 31.86
CA ALA A 2 -2.98 -49.61 31.39
C ALA A 2 -2.95 -49.23 29.89
N ASP A 3 -3.63 -49.98 29.02
CA ASP A 3 -3.66 -49.72 27.57
C ASP A 3 -4.46 -48.46 27.20
N GLN A 4 -5.52 -48.12 27.95
CA GLN A 4 -6.27 -46.87 27.73
C GLN A 4 -5.47 -45.63 28.10
N VAL A 5 -4.71 -45.65 29.20
CA VAL A 5 -3.85 -44.55 29.65
C VAL A 5 -2.73 -44.29 28.61
N ASN A 6 -2.19 -45.33 27.98
CA ASN A 6 -1.15 -45.21 26.97
C ASN A 6 -1.70 -44.61 25.66
N THR A 7 -2.93 -44.99 25.28
CA THR A 7 -3.59 -44.43 24.07
C THR A 7 -3.92 -42.95 24.23
N ASP A 8 -4.43 -42.52 25.40
CA ASP A 8 -4.74 -41.11 25.67
C ASP A 8 -3.48 -40.25 25.70
N GLN A 9 -2.38 -40.76 26.26
CA GLN A 9 -1.09 -40.06 26.21
C GLN A 9 -0.54 -39.88 24.79
N LEU A 10 -0.69 -40.90 23.93
CA LEU A 10 -0.29 -40.81 22.52
C LEU A 10 -1.14 -39.81 21.76
N LEU A 11 -2.46 -39.83 21.93
CA LEU A 11 -3.37 -38.86 21.31
C LEU A 11 -3.09 -37.43 21.76
N GLN A 12 -2.79 -37.23 23.04
CA GLN A 12 -2.40 -35.92 23.59
C GLN A 12 -1.07 -35.44 22.98
N LYS A 13 -0.11 -36.34 22.83
CA LYS A 13 1.18 -36.03 22.21
C LYS A 13 1.04 -35.65 20.71
N GLU A 14 0.25 -36.40 19.95
CA GLU A 14 -0.05 -36.08 18.55
C GLU A 14 -0.76 -34.73 18.40
N LYS A 15 -1.73 -34.43 19.27
CA LYS A 15 -2.43 -33.15 19.29
C LYS A 15 -1.48 -31.99 19.59
N ASN A 16 -0.57 -32.18 20.54
CA ASN A 16 0.42 -31.17 20.86
C ASN A 16 1.41 -30.92 19.71
N VAL A 17 1.92 -31.97 19.07
CA VAL A 17 2.80 -31.88 17.90
C VAL A 17 2.08 -31.19 16.72
N LYS A 18 0.80 -31.52 16.48
CA LYS A 18 0.00 -30.86 15.43
C LYS A 18 -0.15 -29.35 15.72
N ASN A 19 -0.50 -28.97 16.96
CA ASN A 19 -0.64 -27.57 17.35
C ASN A 19 0.69 -26.80 17.21
N GLU A 20 1.81 -27.43 17.56
CA GLU A 20 3.15 -26.82 17.39
C GLU A 20 3.48 -26.60 15.91
N LEU A 21 3.23 -27.58 15.05
CA LEU A 21 3.42 -27.48 13.61
C LEU A 21 2.54 -26.39 12.96
N ASP A 22 1.29 -26.29 13.36
CA ASP A 22 0.37 -25.26 12.85
C ASP A 22 0.80 -23.85 13.31
N THR A 23 1.34 -23.74 14.51
CA THR A 23 1.92 -22.49 15.02
C THR A 23 3.14 -22.07 14.20
N ILE A 24 4.06 -22.99 13.91
CA ILE A 24 5.26 -22.72 13.09
C ILE A 24 4.85 -22.32 11.66
N ARG A 25 3.87 -22.98 11.06
CA ARG A 25 3.34 -22.65 9.73
C ARG A 25 2.77 -21.24 9.68
N THR A 26 1.98 -20.87 10.69
CA THR A 26 1.37 -19.53 10.79
C THR A 26 2.45 -18.46 10.90
N LYS A 27 3.46 -18.65 11.74
CA LYS A 27 4.59 -17.70 11.86
C LYS A 27 5.36 -17.52 10.56
N ARG A 28 5.67 -18.62 9.86
CA ARG A 28 6.34 -18.55 8.56
C ARG A 28 5.51 -17.80 7.53
N ARG A 29 4.20 -18.02 7.53
CA ARG A 29 3.28 -17.32 6.65
C ARG A 29 3.34 -15.80 6.90
N ILE A 30 3.31 -15.37 8.16
CA ILE A 30 3.40 -13.96 8.54
C ILE A 30 4.72 -13.35 8.08
N ILE A 31 5.85 -14.02 8.35
CA ILE A 31 7.17 -13.52 7.96
C ILE A 31 7.29 -13.40 6.43
N LEU A 32 6.84 -14.40 5.69
CA LEU A 32 6.82 -14.34 4.22
C LEU A 32 5.94 -13.19 3.73
N GLY A 33 4.79 -12.98 4.36
CA GLY A 33 3.92 -11.84 4.08
C GLY A 33 4.64 -10.51 4.29
N ILE A 34 5.33 -10.34 5.41
CA ILE A 34 6.12 -9.14 5.70
C ILE A 34 7.20 -8.92 4.64
N MET A 35 7.92 -9.95 4.23
CA MET A 35 8.90 -9.85 3.14
C MET A 35 8.27 -9.35 1.83
N TYR A 36 7.07 -9.83 1.50
CA TYR A 36 6.32 -9.31 0.35
C TYR A 36 5.95 -7.83 0.52
N GLY A 37 5.55 -7.41 1.73
CA GLY A 37 5.27 -6.02 2.04
C GLY A 37 6.50 -5.11 1.88
N LEU A 38 7.68 -5.56 2.35
CA LEU A 38 8.94 -4.84 2.21
C LEU A 38 9.32 -4.64 0.74
N ILE A 39 9.19 -5.69 -0.09
CA ILE A 39 9.46 -5.59 -1.54
C ILE A 39 8.42 -4.70 -2.22
N SER A 40 7.15 -4.79 -1.82
CA SER A 40 6.09 -3.91 -2.31
C SER A 40 6.40 -2.43 -2.06
N ALA A 41 6.93 -2.09 -0.90
CA ALA A 41 7.30 -0.72 -0.55
C ALA A 41 8.37 -0.13 -1.48
N VAL A 42 9.32 -0.95 -1.96
CA VAL A 42 10.32 -0.54 -2.97
C VAL A 42 9.63 -0.06 -4.24
N GLY A 43 8.69 -0.85 -4.78
CA GLY A 43 7.98 -0.48 -6.00
C GLY A 43 7.09 0.75 -5.82
N TYR A 44 6.38 0.86 -4.70
CA TYR A 44 5.59 2.06 -4.39
C TYR A 44 6.45 3.32 -4.25
N SER A 45 7.71 3.19 -3.85
CA SER A 45 8.63 4.32 -3.70
C SER A 45 9.16 4.85 -5.03
N ILE A 46 9.44 3.95 -5.99
CA ILE A 46 10.03 4.34 -7.28
C ILE A 46 9.00 4.87 -8.28
N VAL A 47 7.75 4.38 -8.21
CA VAL A 47 6.71 4.73 -9.21
C VAL A 47 6.42 6.24 -9.26
N PRO A 48 6.19 6.95 -8.16
CA PRO A 48 5.97 8.39 -8.20
C PRO A 48 7.16 9.12 -8.85
N LEU A 49 8.39 8.73 -8.50
CA LEU A 49 9.60 9.35 -9.05
C LEU A 49 9.74 9.13 -10.56
N MET A 50 9.38 7.94 -11.06
CA MET A 50 9.36 7.68 -12.50
C MET A 50 8.31 8.52 -13.22
N LEU A 51 7.17 8.76 -12.60
CA LEU A 51 6.12 9.58 -13.19
C LEU A 51 6.50 11.07 -13.23
N TYR A 52 7.38 11.55 -12.32
CA TYR A 52 7.92 12.90 -12.38
C TYR A 52 8.89 13.15 -13.55
N ILE A 53 9.39 12.10 -14.20
CA ILE A 53 10.20 12.23 -15.42
C ILE A 53 9.33 12.68 -16.60
N ILE A 54 8.02 12.38 -16.56
CA ILE A 54 7.09 12.77 -17.61
C ILE A 54 6.83 14.28 -17.47
N PRO A 55 7.26 15.10 -18.43
CA PRO A 55 7.06 16.55 -18.33
C PRO A 55 5.57 16.89 -18.29
N GLU A 56 5.22 17.92 -17.51
CA GLU A 56 3.87 18.48 -17.48
C GLU A 56 3.50 19.02 -18.87
N LYS A 57 2.79 18.20 -19.64
CA LYS A 57 2.47 18.50 -21.06
C LYS A 57 1.10 19.13 -21.25
N VAL A 58 0.57 19.79 -20.21
CA VAL A 58 -0.81 20.26 -20.28
C VAL A 58 -0.92 21.75 -20.52
N PRO A 59 -1.76 22.18 -21.47
CA PRO A 59 -1.90 23.57 -21.88
C PRO A 59 -2.68 24.45 -20.89
N TYR A 60 -3.10 23.94 -19.73
CA TYR A 60 -4.10 24.62 -18.88
C TYR A 60 -3.54 25.36 -17.65
N GLY A 61 -2.25 25.60 -17.57
CA GLY A 61 -1.64 26.33 -16.44
C GLY A 61 -1.63 25.55 -15.11
N ASN A 62 -1.55 26.24 -13.99
CA ASN A 62 -1.44 25.63 -12.66
C ASN A 62 -2.65 24.76 -12.23
N LEU A 63 -3.83 24.99 -12.84
CA LEU A 63 -5.05 24.19 -12.59
C LEU A 63 -5.01 22.82 -13.27
N ALA A 64 -4.10 22.62 -14.20
CA ALA A 64 -3.99 21.37 -14.95
C ALA A 64 -3.35 20.21 -14.18
N ALA A 65 -2.58 20.51 -13.14
CA ALA A 65 -1.90 19.46 -12.36
C ALA A 65 -2.84 18.38 -11.79
N PRO A 66 -4.04 18.70 -11.26
CA PRO A 66 -4.98 17.67 -10.78
C PRO A 66 -5.60 16.85 -11.91
N ILE A 67 -5.90 17.47 -13.04
CA ILE A 67 -6.42 16.76 -14.22
C ILE A 67 -5.35 15.79 -14.71
N ASN A 68 -4.09 16.22 -14.76
CA ASN A 68 -2.96 15.38 -15.12
C ASN A 68 -2.80 14.21 -14.16
N ALA A 69 -2.82 14.47 -12.87
CA ALA A 69 -2.68 13.42 -11.86
C ALA A 69 -3.81 12.39 -11.97
N THR A 70 -5.06 12.83 -12.13
CA THR A 70 -6.19 11.95 -12.36
C THR A 70 -6.01 11.12 -13.63
N PHE A 71 -5.50 11.73 -14.67
CA PHE A 71 -5.20 11.06 -15.93
C PHE A 71 -4.08 10.02 -15.76
N TYR A 72 -2.96 10.35 -15.09
CA TYR A 72 -1.88 9.40 -14.80
C TYR A 72 -2.39 8.20 -14.02
N VAL A 73 -3.21 8.42 -12.99
CA VAL A 73 -3.85 7.34 -12.24
C VAL A 73 -4.71 6.47 -13.15
N THR A 74 -5.48 7.08 -14.06
CA THR A 74 -6.32 6.34 -15.03
C THR A 74 -5.49 5.43 -15.92
N VAL A 75 -4.44 5.97 -16.55
CA VAL A 75 -3.58 5.18 -17.45
C VAL A 75 -2.83 4.09 -16.66
N GLN A 76 -2.37 4.42 -15.46
CA GLN A 76 -1.72 3.48 -14.56
C GLN A 76 -2.64 2.29 -14.20
N GLU A 77 -3.92 2.55 -13.88
CA GLU A 77 -4.90 1.51 -13.59
C GLU A 77 -5.22 0.66 -14.84
N ILE A 78 -5.31 1.29 -16.01
CA ILE A 78 -5.50 0.58 -17.29
C ILE A 78 -4.32 -0.36 -17.56
N MET A 79 -3.08 0.11 -17.41
CA MET A 79 -1.88 -0.69 -17.66
C MET A 79 -1.72 -1.82 -16.64
N ALA A 80 -2.00 -1.55 -15.35
CA ALA A 80 -2.01 -2.59 -14.32
C ALA A 80 -3.08 -3.65 -14.62
N THR A 81 -4.27 -3.25 -15.08
CA THR A 81 -5.34 -4.16 -15.50
C THR A 81 -4.89 -5.03 -16.65
N PHE A 82 -4.33 -4.44 -17.69
CA PHE A 82 -3.85 -5.16 -18.86
C PHE A 82 -2.80 -6.20 -18.47
N LEU A 83 -1.82 -5.81 -17.63
CA LEU A 83 -0.82 -6.75 -17.10
C LEU A 83 -1.47 -7.91 -16.34
N MET A 84 -2.46 -7.64 -15.48
CA MET A 84 -3.15 -8.69 -14.74
C MET A 84 -3.84 -9.67 -15.67
N PHE A 85 -4.49 -9.20 -16.74
CA PHE A 85 -5.19 -10.07 -17.68
C PHE A 85 -4.29 -10.91 -18.58
N ILE A 86 -3.07 -10.45 -18.89
CA ILE A 86 -2.07 -11.24 -19.66
C ILE A 86 -1.76 -12.58 -18.95
N PHE A 87 -1.77 -12.61 -17.63
CA PHE A 87 -1.48 -13.83 -16.86
C PHE A 87 -2.68 -14.75 -16.69
N TYR A 88 -3.88 -14.38 -17.19
CA TYR A 88 -5.04 -15.27 -17.11
C TYR A 88 -5.04 -16.31 -18.21
N LYS A 89 -5.11 -17.58 -17.79
CA LYS A 89 -5.50 -18.66 -18.71
C LYS A 89 -6.99 -18.56 -19.04
N PRO A 90 -7.46 -18.96 -20.26
CA PRO A 90 -8.86 -18.83 -20.65
C PRO A 90 -9.88 -19.41 -19.66
N LYS A 91 -9.59 -20.58 -19.07
CA LYS A 91 -10.45 -21.17 -18.02
C LYS A 91 -10.57 -20.30 -16.78
N ASN A 92 -9.48 -19.69 -16.36
CA ASN A 92 -9.45 -18.82 -15.18
C ASN A 92 -10.19 -17.51 -15.45
N PHE A 93 -10.11 -17.00 -16.67
CA PHE A 93 -10.86 -15.82 -17.08
C PHE A 93 -12.38 -16.03 -17.03
N ILE A 94 -12.88 -17.17 -17.50
CA ILE A 94 -14.32 -17.52 -17.40
C ILE A 94 -14.74 -17.62 -15.92
N ASN A 95 -13.91 -18.22 -15.07
CA ASN A 95 -14.18 -18.27 -13.63
C ASN A 95 -14.17 -16.89 -13.01
N PHE A 96 -13.24 -16.01 -13.40
CA PHE A 96 -13.19 -14.61 -12.99
C PHE A 96 -14.51 -13.89 -13.34
N LEU A 97 -15.04 -14.04 -14.55
CA LEU A 97 -16.31 -13.46 -14.94
C LEU A 97 -17.49 -13.94 -14.08
N LYS A 98 -17.46 -15.22 -13.62
CA LYS A 98 -18.47 -15.74 -12.69
C LYS A 98 -18.40 -15.07 -11.31
N LEU A 99 -17.21 -14.67 -10.87
CA LEU A 99 -17.03 -13.97 -9.58
C LEU A 99 -17.75 -12.62 -9.57
N LEU A 100 -17.89 -11.95 -10.71
CA LEU A 100 -18.60 -10.66 -10.82
C LEU A 100 -20.08 -10.73 -10.42
N ARG A 101 -20.67 -11.92 -10.36
CA ARG A 101 -22.07 -12.13 -9.92
C ARG A 101 -22.24 -12.11 -8.39
N HIS A 102 -21.14 -12.20 -7.63
CA HIS A 102 -21.18 -12.25 -6.18
C HIS A 102 -21.12 -10.86 -5.55
N LYS A 103 -21.89 -10.65 -4.48
CA LYS A 103 -21.92 -9.37 -3.75
C LYS A 103 -20.57 -9.00 -3.15
N GLU A 104 -19.79 -10.00 -2.75
CA GLU A 104 -18.45 -9.82 -2.18
C GLU A 104 -17.50 -9.16 -3.19
N THR A 105 -17.67 -9.44 -4.48
CA THR A 105 -16.91 -8.77 -5.56
C THR A 105 -17.18 -7.27 -5.58
N TRP A 106 -18.43 -6.86 -5.40
CA TRP A 106 -18.79 -5.43 -5.36
C TRP A 106 -18.25 -4.72 -4.12
N LEU A 107 -18.06 -5.44 -3.02
CA LEU A 107 -17.33 -4.89 -1.86
C LEU A 107 -15.84 -4.69 -2.17
N ILE A 108 -15.21 -5.61 -2.93
CA ILE A 108 -13.84 -5.42 -3.41
C ILE A 108 -13.77 -4.17 -4.32
N VAL A 109 -14.73 -4.00 -5.22
CA VAL A 109 -14.84 -2.81 -6.08
C VAL A 109 -14.95 -1.55 -5.22
N LEU A 110 -15.85 -1.54 -4.24
CA LEU A 110 -16.07 -0.38 -3.36
C LEU A 110 -14.80 -0.01 -2.57
N TYR A 111 -14.24 -0.96 -1.83
CA TYR A 111 -13.03 -0.69 -1.04
C TYR A 111 -11.83 -0.33 -1.94
N GLY A 112 -11.68 -1.02 -3.07
CA GLY A 112 -10.61 -0.76 -4.02
C GLY A 112 -10.73 0.59 -4.69
N TYR A 113 -11.96 1.06 -4.99
CA TYR A 113 -12.20 2.37 -5.56
C TYR A 113 -11.99 3.49 -4.55
N LEU A 114 -12.49 3.33 -3.33
CA LEU A 114 -12.29 4.32 -2.25
C LEU A 114 -10.82 4.46 -1.87
N GLY A 115 -10.12 3.35 -1.62
CA GLY A 115 -8.70 3.37 -1.25
C GLY A 115 -7.74 3.46 -2.43
N GLY A 116 -8.20 3.46 -3.67
CA GLY A 116 -7.42 3.68 -4.87
C GLY A 116 -7.72 5.05 -5.48
N PRO A 117 -8.56 5.11 -6.52
CA PRO A 117 -8.82 6.34 -7.26
C PRO A 117 -9.33 7.50 -6.41
N VAL A 118 -10.33 7.26 -5.55
CA VAL A 118 -10.88 8.33 -4.68
C VAL A 118 -9.82 8.88 -3.74
N ALA A 119 -9.08 8.00 -3.06
CA ALA A 119 -7.99 8.41 -2.19
C ALA A 119 -6.93 9.22 -2.96
N MET A 120 -6.58 8.81 -4.18
CA MET A 120 -5.61 9.55 -5.01
C MET A 120 -6.12 10.92 -5.42
N VAL A 121 -7.40 11.08 -5.76
CA VAL A 121 -8.01 12.39 -6.06
C VAL A 121 -7.96 13.29 -4.82
N PHE A 122 -8.34 12.77 -3.64
CA PHE A 122 -8.25 13.53 -2.39
C PHE A 122 -6.81 13.89 -2.05
N PHE A 123 -5.85 13.01 -2.30
CA PHE A 123 -4.43 13.30 -2.13
C PHE A 123 -3.99 14.44 -3.04
N GLN A 124 -4.34 14.41 -4.32
CA GLN A 124 -3.99 15.49 -5.26
C GLN A 124 -4.63 16.82 -4.85
N LEU A 125 -5.90 16.81 -4.42
CA LEU A 125 -6.55 17.99 -3.87
C LEU A 125 -5.84 18.49 -2.61
N SER A 126 -5.34 17.60 -1.75
CA SER A 126 -4.57 17.98 -0.57
C SER A 126 -3.28 18.71 -0.94
N VAL A 127 -2.56 18.22 -1.95
CA VAL A 127 -1.35 18.87 -2.47
C VAL A 127 -1.67 20.25 -3.01
N LEU A 128 -2.74 20.39 -3.81
CA LEU A 128 -3.14 21.68 -4.38
C LEU A 128 -3.55 22.75 -3.35
N LEU A 129 -4.18 22.31 -2.26
CA LEU A 129 -4.63 23.18 -1.19
C LEU A 129 -3.50 23.47 -0.18
N THR A 130 -2.36 22.80 -0.30
CA THR A 130 -1.17 23.07 0.52
C THR A 130 -0.25 24.01 -0.25
N ILE A 131 -0.28 25.28 0.13
CA ILE A 131 0.42 26.37 -0.58
C ILE A 131 1.56 26.87 0.31
N ASN A 132 2.77 26.95 -0.24
CA ASN A 132 3.94 27.52 0.40
C ASN A 132 3.99 29.05 0.29
N HIS A 133 4.93 29.69 0.97
CA HIS A 133 5.11 31.16 0.95
C HIS A 133 5.37 31.75 -0.44
N GLN A 134 5.87 30.94 -1.38
CA GLN A 134 6.14 31.37 -2.75
C GLN A 134 4.90 31.25 -3.66
N GLY A 135 3.75 30.83 -3.09
CA GLY A 135 2.52 30.58 -3.84
C GLY A 135 2.51 29.28 -4.66
N GLY A 136 3.55 28.45 -4.50
CA GLY A 136 3.61 27.12 -5.11
C GLY A 136 2.88 26.06 -4.29
N THR A 137 2.44 24.99 -4.94
CA THR A 137 1.85 23.84 -4.25
C THR A 137 2.95 22.96 -3.64
N ASP A 138 2.73 22.46 -2.40
CA ASP A 138 3.63 21.56 -1.71
C ASP A 138 2.98 20.19 -1.49
N GLY A 139 3.65 19.14 -1.96
CA GLY A 139 3.23 17.75 -1.78
C GLY A 139 3.93 17.03 -0.62
N THR A 140 4.93 17.65 -0.01
CA THR A 140 5.78 17.04 1.02
C THR A 140 4.96 16.73 2.28
N VAL A 141 4.33 17.76 2.86
CA VAL A 141 3.56 17.62 4.10
C VAL A 141 2.33 16.71 3.90
N PRO A 142 1.50 16.88 2.85
CA PRO A 142 0.45 15.92 2.54
C PRO A 142 0.95 14.47 2.39
N GLY A 143 2.07 14.28 1.71
CA GLY A 143 2.69 12.96 1.52
C GLY A 143 3.14 12.31 2.85
N LEU A 144 3.66 13.10 3.78
CA LEU A 144 4.01 12.63 5.12
C LEU A 144 2.76 12.23 5.91
N LEU A 145 1.73 13.07 5.94
CA LEU A 145 0.48 12.82 6.67
C LEU A 145 -0.27 11.60 6.15
N LEU A 146 -0.15 11.29 4.85
CA LEU A 146 -0.72 10.09 4.25
C LEU A 146 -0.27 8.80 4.95
N ASN A 147 0.95 8.76 5.45
CA ASN A 147 1.51 7.59 6.10
C ASN A 147 0.95 7.34 7.52
N LEU A 148 0.12 8.24 8.05
CA LEU A 148 -0.68 7.97 9.24
C LEU A 148 -1.77 6.90 9.01
N ASN A 149 -1.94 6.43 7.78
CA ASN A 149 -2.78 5.26 7.46
C ASN A 149 -2.41 4.03 8.31
N VAL A 150 -1.15 3.92 8.75
CA VAL A 150 -0.67 2.82 9.60
C VAL A 150 -1.36 2.81 10.96
N ILE A 151 -1.48 3.98 11.61
CA ILE A 151 -2.16 4.07 12.91
C ILE A 151 -3.66 3.84 12.75
N PHE A 152 -4.28 4.36 11.66
CA PHE A 152 -5.69 4.11 11.36
C PHE A 152 -5.96 2.62 11.11
N ALA A 153 -5.07 1.93 10.39
CA ALA A 153 -5.18 0.49 10.16
C ALA A 153 -5.00 -0.32 11.47
N ALA A 154 -4.08 0.08 12.35
CA ALA A 154 -3.84 -0.60 13.61
C ALA A 154 -5.02 -0.42 14.58
N VAL A 155 -5.53 0.80 14.72
CA VAL A 155 -6.71 1.11 15.52
C VAL A 155 -7.94 0.38 14.96
N GLY A 156 -8.17 0.46 13.65
CA GLY A 156 -9.25 -0.24 12.97
C GLY A 156 -9.15 -1.76 13.12
N SER A 157 -7.96 -2.35 13.02
CA SER A 157 -7.75 -3.78 13.26
C SER A 157 -8.15 -4.20 14.67
N THR A 158 -7.83 -3.36 15.65
CA THR A 158 -8.17 -3.62 17.05
C THR A 158 -9.68 -3.53 17.29
N ILE A 159 -10.33 -2.51 16.70
CA ILE A 159 -11.78 -2.27 16.88
C ILE A 159 -12.61 -3.30 16.11
N PHE A 160 -12.36 -3.47 14.82
CA PHE A 160 -13.21 -4.28 13.94
C PHE A 160 -12.89 -5.77 13.99
N PHE A 161 -11.61 -6.13 14.12
CA PHE A 161 -11.19 -7.55 14.11
C PHE A 161 -10.78 -8.05 15.49
N ARG A 162 -10.85 -7.19 16.52
CA ARG A 162 -10.40 -7.51 17.88
C ARG A 162 -8.95 -8.07 17.89
N ALA A 163 -8.13 -7.61 16.94
CA ALA A 163 -6.74 -8.03 16.82
C ALA A 163 -5.94 -7.47 18.01
N ARG A 164 -5.38 -8.37 18.81
CA ARG A 164 -4.55 -7.97 19.96
C ARG A 164 -3.15 -7.61 19.44
N GLN A 165 -2.85 -6.32 19.44
CA GLN A 165 -1.50 -5.84 19.18
C GLN A 165 -0.66 -5.92 20.45
N SER A 166 0.64 -6.21 20.31
CA SER A 166 1.54 -6.24 21.46
C SER A 166 1.85 -4.84 21.98
N LYS A 167 2.38 -4.75 23.19
CA LYS A 167 2.87 -3.48 23.75
C LYS A 167 3.97 -2.87 22.88
N TYR A 168 4.87 -3.69 22.34
CA TYR A 168 5.95 -3.25 21.45
C TYR A 168 5.40 -2.63 20.15
N THR A 169 4.39 -3.26 19.55
CA THR A 169 3.70 -2.72 18.37
C THR A 169 3.09 -1.36 18.65
N TRP A 170 2.33 -1.22 19.74
CA TRP A 170 1.72 0.05 20.12
C TRP A 170 2.74 1.14 20.41
N THR A 171 3.83 0.82 21.13
CA THR A 171 4.92 1.77 21.41
C THR A 171 5.60 2.21 20.12
N ALA A 172 5.94 1.28 19.23
CA ALA A 172 6.57 1.61 17.95
C ALA A 172 5.63 2.43 17.03
N LEU A 173 4.33 2.12 17.01
CA LEU A 173 3.30 2.92 16.30
C LEU A 173 3.20 4.34 16.88
N ALA A 174 3.18 4.50 18.19
CA ALA A 174 3.14 5.81 18.82
C ALA A 174 4.38 6.63 18.48
N ILE A 175 5.57 6.04 18.58
CA ILE A 175 6.84 6.71 18.23
C ILE A 175 6.85 7.11 16.75
N SER A 176 6.51 6.19 15.83
CA SER A 176 6.48 6.49 14.40
C SER A 176 5.46 7.57 14.06
N THR A 177 4.28 7.57 14.71
CA THR A 177 3.27 8.62 14.55
C THR A 177 3.79 9.98 15.00
N CYS A 178 4.43 10.06 16.19
CA CYS A 178 5.04 11.29 16.68
C CYS A 178 6.15 11.79 15.74
N LEU A 179 6.96 10.89 15.19
CA LEU A 179 8.02 11.26 14.23
C LEU A 179 7.44 11.78 12.92
N ILE A 180 6.40 11.13 12.38
CA ILE A 180 5.71 11.59 11.15
C ILE A 180 5.10 12.97 11.38
N LEU A 181 4.40 13.20 12.49
CA LEU A 181 3.82 14.49 12.82
C LEU A 181 4.91 15.55 13.07
N GLY A 182 5.95 15.22 13.80
CA GLY A 182 7.11 16.11 14.02
C GLY A 182 7.78 16.50 12.71
N MET A 183 8.01 15.54 11.82
CA MET A 183 8.55 15.78 10.48
C MET A 183 7.60 16.66 9.65
N SER A 184 6.29 16.40 9.67
CA SER A 184 5.30 17.20 8.96
C SER A 184 5.27 18.66 9.45
N ILE A 185 5.36 18.87 10.77
CA ILE A 185 5.43 20.21 11.37
C ILE A 185 6.74 20.90 10.97
N HIS A 186 7.87 20.19 11.03
CA HIS A 186 9.17 20.73 10.65
C HIS A 186 9.16 21.24 9.21
N PHE A 187 8.72 20.40 8.26
CA PHE A 187 8.61 20.80 6.86
C PHE A 187 7.57 21.90 6.64
N ALA A 188 6.44 21.89 7.35
CA ALA A 188 5.46 22.95 7.26
C ALA A 188 6.02 24.32 7.67
N ILE A 189 6.90 24.36 8.67
CA ILE A 189 7.58 25.58 9.11
C ILE A 189 8.65 25.98 8.10
N GLU A 190 9.45 25.04 7.59
CA GLU A 190 10.54 25.31 6.65
C GLU A 190 10.01 25.82 5.31
N GLU A 191 8.98 25.18 4.77
CA GLU A 191 8.30 25.61 3.52
C GLU A 191 7.42 26.85 3.74
N GLY A 192 7.24 27.26 5.02
CA GLY A 192 6.45 28.41 5.38
C GLY A 192 5.00 28.30 4.92
N LEU A 193 4.35 27.18 5.25
CA LEU A 193 2.98 26.94 4.83
C LEU A 193 2.01 27.95 5.43
N ALA A 194 1.12 28.46 4.59
CA ALA A 194 0.07 29.36 5.03
C ALA A 194 -1.00 28.63 5.87
N TRP A 195 -1.68 29.35 6.76
CA TRP A 195 -2.82 28.82 7.53
C TRP A 195 -3.94 28.25 6.64
N SER A 196 -4.10 28.78 5.41
CA SER A 196 -5.00 28.25 4.39
C SER A 196 -4.71 26.81 4.01
N SER A 197 -3.47 26.32 4.21
CA SER A 197 -3.04 24.96 3.90
C SER A 197 -3.61 23.88 4.84
N ILE A 198 -4.21 24.29 5.98
CA ILE A 198 -4.84 23.34 6.92
C ILE A 198 -5.88 22.47 6.22
N GLY A 199 -6.67 23.04 5.30
CA GLY A 199 -7.65 22.27 4.50
C GLY A 199 -6.99 21.14 3.70
N GLY A 200 -5.84 21.41 3.08
CA GLY A 200 -5.04 20.42 2.38
C GLY A 200 -4.53 19.31 3.32
N MET A 201 -4.00 19.67 4.48
CA MET A 201 -3.53 18.72 5.49
C MET A 201 -4.67 17.81 6.00
N CYS A 202 -5.88 18.37 6.24
CA CYS A 202 -7.05 17.60 6.62
C CYS A 202 -7.45 16.61 5.53
N LEU A 203 -7.40 16.98 4.25
CA LEU A 203 -7.67 16.07 3.14
C LEU A 203 -6.63 14.95 3.06
N ALA A 204 -5.37 15.21 3.36
CA ALA A 204 -4.34 14.17 3.43
C ALA A 204 -4.66 13.13 4.52
N LEU A 205 -5.15 13.58 5.68
CA LEU A 205 -5.60 12.67 6.76
C LEU A 205 -6.83 11.85 6.35
N VAL A 206 -7.78 12.46 5.63
CA VAL A 206 -8.94 11.73 5.06
C VAL A 206 -8.47 10.67 4.08
N THR A 207 -7.49 11.00 3.23
CA THR A 207 -6.86 10.06 2.31
C THR A 207 -6.21 8.88 3.06
N ALA A 208 -5.47 9.16 4.12
CA ALA A 208 -4.89 8.12 4.98
C ALA A 208 -5.98 7.20 5.56
N GLY A 209 -7.13 7.75 5.94
CA GLY A 209 -8.32 6.99 6.36
C GLY A 209 -8.86 6.07 5.27
N PHE A 210 -8.96 6.53 4.03
CA PHE A 210 -9.40 5.70 2.90
C PHE A 210 -8.43 4.55 2.61
N TYR A 211 -7.13 4.76 2.66
CA TYR A 211 -6.14 3.67 2.52
C TYR A 211 -6.24 2.65 3.65
N ALA A 212 -6.42 3.11 4.88
CA ALA A 212 -6.62 2.21 6.02
C ALA A 212 -7.92 1.41 5.87
N MET A 213 -9.00 2.05 5.44
CA MET A 213 -10.30 1.40 5.20
C MET A 213 -10.20 0.35 4.10
N GLU A 214 -9.47 0.62 3.01
CA GLU A 214 -9.18 -0.38 1.99
C GLU A 214 -8.46 -1.58 2.58
N ALA A 215 -7.36 -1.36 3.32
CA ALA A 215 -6.59 -2.44 3.91
C ALA A 215 -7.43 -3.30 4.87
N LEU A 216 -8.25 -2.66 5.71
CA LEU A 216 -9.15 -3.34 6.64
C LEU A 216 -10.25 -4.12 5.90
N GLY A 217 -10.95 -3.47 4.97
CA GLY A 217 -12.03 -4.08 4.20
C GLY A 217 -11.58 -5.25 3.36
N MET A 218 -10.45 -5.10 2.65
CA MET A 218 -9.86 -6.17 1.84
C MET A 218 -9.37 -7.32 2.70
N SER A 219 -8.70 -7.04 3.83
CA SER A 219 -8.27 -8.09 4.76
C SER A 219 -9.47 -8.90 5.28
N HIS A 220 -10.55 -8.22 5.63
CA HIS A 220 -11.79 -8.87 6.07
C HIS A 220 -12.39 -9.75 4.98
N LEU A 221 -12.56 -9.22 3.78
CA LEU A 221 -13.13 -9.96 2.65
C LEU A 221 -12.30 -11.20 2.28
N MET A 222 -10.98 -11.07 2.24
CA MET A 222 -10.11 -12.18 1.87
C MET A 222 -9.99 -13.25 2.97
N SER A 223 -10.24 -12.90 4.24
CA SER A 223 -10.14 -13.84 5.36
C SER A 223 -11.47 -14.50 5.74
N SER A 224 -12.58 -13.77 5.67
CA SER A 224 -13.88 -14.19 6.23
C SER A 224 -14.98 -14.42 5.20
N SER A 225 -14.77 -14.07 3.92
CA SER A 225 -15.80 -14.31 2.91
C SER A 225 -16.04 -15.81 2.64
N LYS A 226 -17.27 -16.16 2.30
CA LYS A 226 -17.63 -17.52 1.87
C LYS A 226 -16.94 -17.91 0.56
N ILE A 227 -16.61 -16.91 -0.26
CA ILE A 227 -15.90 -17.05 -1.52
C ILE A 227 -14.43 -16.74 -1.27
N LYS A 228 -13.56 -17.70 -1.56
CA LYS A 228 -12.12 -17.51 -1.43
C LYS A 228 -11.58 -16.88 -2.71
N PHE A 229 -11.32 -15.57 -2.66
CA PHE A 229 -10.61 -14.89 -3.71
C PHE A 229 -9.10 -15.16 -3.60
N THR A 230 -8.46 -15.41 -4.73
CA THR A 230 -7.00 -15.38 -4.79
C THR A 230 -6.50 -13.94 -4.80
N ASN A 231 -5.24 -13.71 -4.43
CA ASN A 231 -4.63 -12.37 -4.50
C ASN A 231 -4.73 -11.79 -5.92
N HIS A 232 -4.50 -12.64 -6.94
CA HIS A 232 -4.57 -12.25 -8.34
C HIS A 232 -5.99 -11.79 -8.73
N GLU A 233 -7.02 -12.54 -8.36
CA GLU A 233 -8.43 -12.16 -8.62
C GLU A 233 -8.81 -10.86 -7.93
N THR A 234 -8.42 -10.69 -6.66
CA THR A 234 -8.68 -9.46 -5.91
C THR A 234 -8.04 -8.24 -6.56
N VAL A 235 -6.75 -8.32 -6.93
CA VAL A 235 -6.04 -7.23 -7.60
C VAL A 235 -6.64 -6.97 -8.99
N SER A 236 -7.00 -8.01 -9.74
CA SER A 236 -7.63 -7.86 -11.06
C SER A 236 -8.99 -7.17 -10.97
N ILE A 237 -9.85 -7.56 -10.00
CA ILE A 237 -11.14 -6.90 -9.78
C ILE A 237 -10.92 -5.43 -9.41
N LYS A 238 -10.02 -5.16 -8.46
CA LYS A 238 -9.70 -3.79 -8.04
C LYS A 238 -9.21 -2.94 -9.21
N THR A 239 -8.16 -3.37 -9.89
CA THR A 239 -7.53 -2.56 -10.96
C THR A 239 -8.47 -2.34 -12.13
N SER A 240 -9.21 -3.38 -12.58
CA SER A 240 -10.14 -3.26 -13.70
C SER A 240 -11.32 -2.35 -13.36
N SER A 241 -11.91 -2.48 -12.17
CA SER A 241 -13.00 -1.60 -11.74
C SER A 241 -12.52 -0.15 -11.57
N SER A 242 -11.33 0.04 -10.99
CA SER A 242 -10.72 1.36 -10.85
C SER A 242 -10.43 2.00 -12.21
N ALA A 243 -9.88 1.24 -13.16
CA ALA A 243 -9.63 1.70 -14.53
C ALA A 243 -10.92 2.15 -15.24
N ILE A 244 -11.96 1.33 -15.17
CA ILE A 244 -13.26 1.64 -15.79
C ILE A 244 -13.88 2.88 -15.14
N LEU A 245 -13.94 2.95 -13.82
CA LEU A 245 -14.53 4.06 -13.10
C LEU A 245 -13.75 5.37 -13.31
N MET A 246 -12.42 5.30 -13.32
CA MET A 246 -11.57 6.46 -13.59
C MET A 246 -11.70 6.92 -15.05
N LEU A 247 -11.77 6.00 -16.00
CA LEU A 247 -11.96 6.34 -17.42
C LEU A 247 -13.32 6.99 -17.67
N LEU A 248 -14.38 6.43 -17.10
CA LEU A 248 -15.75 6.89 -17.36
C LEU A 248 -16.17 8.09 -16.52
N LEU A 249 -15.67 8.21 -15.29
CA LEU A 249 -16.10 9.22 -14.34
C LEU A 249 -14.96 10.10 -13.84
N GLY A 250 -13.85 9.52 -13.41
CA GLY A 250 -12.79 10.25 -12.71
C GLY A 250 -12.19 11.36 -13.56
N THR A 251 -11.66 11.03 -14.73
CA THR A 251 -11.01 11.99 -15.63
C THR A 251 -11.98 13.04 -16.18
N PRO A 252 -13.18 12.67 -16.68
CA PRO A 252 -14.17 13.66 -17.13
C PRO A 252 -14.71 14.55 -16.01
N VAL A 253 -15.01 13.97 -14.83
CA VAL A 253 -15.50 14.74 -13.68
C VAL A 253 -14.44 15.72 -13.19
N ALA A 254 -13.16 15.31 -13.14
CA ALA A 254 -12.06 16.21 -12.79
C ALA A 254 -11.99 17.39 -13.77
N ALA A 255 -12.11 17.15 -15.09
CA ALA A 255 -12.12 18.22 -16.09
C ALA A 255 -13.27 19.22 -15.86
N VAL A 256 -14.48 18.73 -15.63
CA VAL A 256 -15.66 19.58 -15.36
C VAL A 256 -15.49 20.35 -14.04
N PHE A 257 -14.94 19.71 -13.00
CA PHE A 257 -14.69 20.37 -11.71
C PHE A 257 -13.73 21.56 -11.83
N PHE A 258 -12.78 21.49 -12.77
CA PHE A 258 -11.85 22.58 -13.08
C PHE A 258 -12.33 23.45 -14.25
N HIS A 259 -13.64 23.54 -14.46
CA HIS A 259 -14.28 24.38 -15.50
C HIS A 259 -13.84 24.08 -16.94
N GLN A 260 -13.42 22.84 -17.19
CA GLN A 260 -13.11 22.35 -18.53
C GLN A 260 -14.30 21.58 -19.12
N SER A 261 -14.30 21.38 -20.43
CA SER A 261 -15.27 20.51 -21.07
C SER A 261 -15.07 19.05 -20.63
N PHE A 262 -16.16 18.28 -20.53
CA PHE A 262 -16.11 16.84 -20.20
C PHE A 262 -15.11 16.07 -21.05
N TRP A 263 -14.98 16.41 -22.32
CA TRP A 263 -14.08 15.77 -23.27
C TRP A 263 -12.63 16.24 -23.17
N ASP A 264 -12.38 17.38 -22.53
CA ASP A 264 -11.02 17.91 -22.39
C ASP A 264 -10.14 17.02 -21.49
N GLY A 265 -10.77 16.29 -20.57
CA GLY A 265 -10.09 15.27 -19.78
C GLY A 265 -9.39 14.17 -20.61
N TYR A 266 -9.84 13.95 -21.85
CA TYR A 266 -9.23 12.96 -22.75
C TYR A 266 -8.23 13.55 -23.75
N LYS A 267 -8.20 14.86 -23.96
CA LYS A 267 -7.26 15.53 -24.88
C LYS A 267 -5.80 15.35 -24.48
N ILE A 268 -5.57 15.07 -23.21
CA ILE A 268 -4.21 14.81 -22.67
C ILE A 268 -3.54 13.64 -23.40
N PHE A 269 -4.31 12.62 -23.82
CA PHE A 269 -3.76 11.47 -24.54
C PHE A 269 -3.04 11.88 -25.84
N ALA A 270 -3.50 12.92 -26.51
CA ALA A 270 -2.90 13.41 -27.76
C ALA A 270 -1.54 14.11 -27.55
N ASN A 271 -1.24 14.54 -26.33
CA ASN A 271 -0.03 15.29 -26.02
C ASN A 271 1.14 14.40 -25.58
N PHE A 272 0.91 13.11 -25.31
CA PHE A 272 1.95 12.18 -24.91
C PHE A 272 2.76 11.66 -26.10
N GLN A 273 4.05 11.51 -25.87
CA GLN A 273 4.97 10.87 -26.80
C GLN A 273 5.11 9.38 -26.44
N TYR A 274 5.67 8.59 -27.35
CA TYR A 274 5.83 7.14 -27.18
C TYR A 274 6.62 6.76 -25.91
N TYR A 275 7.61 7.55 -25.52
CA TYR A 275 8.40 7.31 -24.31
C TYR A 275 7.61 7.59 -23.03
N ASP A 276 6.67 8.53 -23.03
CA ASP A 276 5.79 8.79 -21.89
C ASP A 276 4.91 7.56 -21.63
N TYR A 277 4.35 6.98 -22.70
CA TYR A 277 3.59 5.73 -22.59
C TYR A 277 4.47 4.56 -22.12
N ALA A 278 5.71 4.45 -22.61
CA ALA A 278 6.63 3.41 -22.16
C ALA A 278 6.93 3.52 -20.66
N LEU A 279 7.15 4.74 -20.15
CA LEU A 279 7.35 4.99 -18.72
C LEU A 279 6.10 4.65 -17.89
N ILE A 280 4.90 5.01 -18.37
CA ILE A 280 3.64 4.70 -17.68
C ILE A 280 3.40 3.18 -17.67
N ILE A 281 3.68 2.48 -18.77
CA ILE A 281 3.57 1.02 -18.84
C ILE A 281 4.53 0.37 -17.84
N LEU A 282 5.78 0.82 -17.80
CA LEU A 282 6.78 0.28 -16.89
C LEU A 282 6.41 0.60 -15.42
N ALA A 283 6.18 1.86 -15.10
CA ALA A 283 5.89 2.30 -13.75
C ALA A 283 4.51 1.80 -13.27
N GLY A 284 3.46 2.07 -14.03
CA GLY A 284 2.09 1.76 -13.65
C GLY A 284 1.72 0.29 -13.87
N GLY A 285 2.07 -0.27 -15.03
CA GLY A 285 1.76 -1.67 -15.35
C GLY A 285 2.65 -2.63 -14.55
N ILE A 286 3.94 -2.62 -14.83
CA ILE A 286 4.86 -3.66 -14.33
C ILE A 286 5.18 -3.44 -12.85
N ILE A 287 5.71 -2.28 -12.48
CA ILE A 287 6.20 -2.05 -11.11
C ILE A 287 5.02 -1.92 -10.13
N MET A 288 4.06 -1.05 -10.41
CA MET A 288 2.92 -0.85 -9.52
C MET A 288 2.02 -2.08 -9.45
N GLY A 289 1.73 -2.72 -10.59
CA GLY A 289 0.94 -3.95 -10.64
C GLY A 289 1.55 -5.07 -9.82
N SER A 290 2.87 -5.30 -9.97
CA SER A 290 3.62 -6.29 -9.17
C SER A 290 3.63 -5.92 -7.68
N SER A 291 3.84 -4.64 -7.35
CA SER A 291 3.85 -4.16 -5.96
C SER A 291 2.49 -4.34 -5.30
N ARG A 292 1.39 -4.11 -6.01
CA ARG A 292 0.03 -4.39 -5.52
C ARG A 292 -0.18 -5.87 -5.23
N MET A 293 0.27 -6.77 -6.12
CA MET A 293 0.20 -8.21 -5.87
C MET A 293 0.91 -8.61 -4.58
N LEU A 294 2.11 -8.07 -4.36
CA LEU A 294 2.88 -8.32 -3.15
C LEU A 294 2.23 -7.69 -1.90
N TYR A 295 1.68 -6.49 -2.03
CA TYR A 295 0.93 -5.81 -0.96
C TYR A 295 -0.27 -6.65 -0.50
N TYR A 296 -1.10 -7.14 -1.43
CA TYR A 296 -2.24 -7.98 -1.08
C TYR A 296 -1.83 -9.36 -0.56
N ALA A 297 -0.71 -9.92 -1.04
CA ALA A 297 -0.15 -11.13 -0.46
C ALA A 297 0.28 -10.90 1.00
N CYS A 298 0.93 -9.77 1.30
CA CYS A 298 1.24 -9.36 2.67
C CYS A 298 -0.04 -9.22 3.51
N LEU A 299 -1.05 -8.54 2.97
CA LEU A 299 -2.33 -8.27 3.65
C LEU A 299 -3.02 -9.56 4.10
N VAL A 300 -3.06 -10.58 3.24
CA VAL A 300 -3.66 -11.89 3.55
C VAL A 300 -2.84 -12.69 4.54
N MET A 301 -1.51 -12.57 4.46
CA MET A 301 -0.60 -13.38 5.27
C MET A 301 -0.35 -12.81 6.65
N SER A 302 -0.24 -11.48 6.75
CA SER A 302 0.23 -10.78 7.96
C SER A 302 -0.84 -9.87 8.57
N GLY A 303 -1.88 -9.51 7.80
CA GLY A 303 -2.95 -8.61 8.24
C GLY A 303 -2.65 -7.12 7.99
N PRO A 304 -3.66 -6.26 8.21
CA PRO A 304 -3.60 -4.86 7.77
C PRO A 304 -2.54 -4.02 8.50
N THR A 305 -2.37 -4.19 9.81
CA THR A 305 -1.39 -3.43 10.61
C THR A 305 0.05 -3.66 10.10
N TYR A 306 0.43 -4.92 9.88
CA TYR A 306 1.78 -5.24 9.40
C TYR A 306 1.97 -4.77 7.96
N THR A 307 0.96 -4.95 7.11
CA THR A 307 1.03 -4.54 5.71
C THR A 307 1.20 -3.03 5.56
N THR A 308 0.39 -2.25 6.28
CA THR A 308 0.52 -0.79 6.23
C THR A 308 1.82 -0.30 6.87
N SER A 309 2.32 -0.97 7.94
CA SER A 309 3.60 -0.61 8.54
C SER A 309 4.78 -0.85 7.61
N THR A 310 4.77 -1.89 6.76
CA THR A 310 5.85 -2.08 5.79
C THR A 310 5.92 -0.96 4.76
N GLN A 311 4.80 -0.25 4.50
CA GLN A 311 4.79 0.90 3.59
C GLN A 311 5.53 2.11 4.17
N LEU A 312 5.76 2.21 5.48
CA LEU A 312 6.61 3.25 6.07
C LEU A 312 8.05 3.21 5.53
N LEU A 313 8.50 2.07 4.99
CA LEU A 313 9.80 1.99 4.32
C LEU A 313 9.86 2.79 3.02
N MET A 314 8.75 3.29 2.51
CA MET A 314 8.77 4.25 1.41
C MET A 314 9.57 5.50 1.79
N PHE A 315 9.52 5.94 3.05
CA PHE A 315 10.35 7.04 3.55
C PHE A 315 11.86 6.79 3.40
N PHE A 316 12.27 5.53 3.46
CA PHE A 316 13.66 5.15 3.28
C PHE A 316 14.04 4.99 1.81
N TRP A 317 13.20 4.31 1.03
CA TRP A 317 13.50 4.02 -0.37
C TRP A 317 13.36 5.22 -1.30
N THR A 318 12.36 6.10 -1.06
CA THR A 318 12.13 7.27 -1.90
C THR A 318 13.37 8.16 -2.01
N PRO A 319 14.03 8.62 -0.92
CA PRO A 319 15.23 9.45 -1.05
C PRO A 319 16.42 8.69 -1.66
N ILE A 320 16.54 7.37 -1.45
CA ILE A 320 17.58 6.58 -2.11
C ILE A 320 17.40 6.61 -3.63
N PHE A 321 16.18 6.40 -4.12
CA PHE A 321 15.90 6.52 -5.54
C PHE A 321 16.06 7.95 -6.06
N GLN A 322 15.74 8.98 -5.26
CA GLN A 322 16.01 10.36 -5.60
C GLN A 322 17.50 10.59 -5.84
N TYR A 323 18.38 10.15 -4.92
CA TYR A 323 19.83 10.24 -5.11
C TYR A 323 20.31 9.47 -6.36
N ILE A 324 19.75 8.28 -6.61
CA ILE A 324 20.09 7.50 -7.81
C ILE A 324 19.69 8.27 -9.08
N PHE A 325 18.51 8.88 -9.12
CA PHE A 325 18.03 9.63 -10.28
C PHE A 325 18.87 10.90 -10.52
N ILE A 326 19.23 11.62 -9.44
CA ILE A 326 20.11 12.77 -9.51
C ILE A 326 21.50 12.37 -10.03
N ALA A 327 22.09 11.32 -9.47
CA ALA A 327 23.40 10.79 -9.88
C ALA A 327 23.39 10.28 -11.33
N ALA A 328 22.28 9.75 -11.81
CA ALA A 328 22.09 9.30 -13.19
C ALA A 328 21.71 10.45 -14.15
N HIS A 329 21.70 11.70 -13.68
CA HIS A 329 21.27 12.88 -14.45
C HIS A 329 19.90 12.72 -15.12
N VAL A 330 19.00 11.97 -14.49
CA VAL A 330 17.63 11.82 -14.98
C VAL A 330 16.92 13.17 -14.83
N PRO A 331 16.40 13.76 -15.91
CA PRO A 331 15.70 15.03 -15.83
C PRO A 331 14.44 14.87 -15.00
N ASN A 332 14.46 15.36 -13.78
CA ASN A 332 13.31 15.42 -12.90
C ASN A 332 13.37 16.68 -12.04
N LYS A 333 12.23 17.07 -11.46
CA LYS A 333 12.11 18.21 -10.56
C LYS A 333 12.36 17.83 -9.09
N VAL A 334 12.97 16.68 -8.83
CA VAL A 334 13.14 16.17 -7.48
C VAL A 334 14.36 16.81 -6.85
N SER A 335 14.17 17.51 -5.72
CA SER A 335 15.25 18.07 -4.92
C SER A 335 16.00 17.00 -4.13
N GLU A 336 17.27 17.27 -3.81
CA GLU A 336 18.04 16.39 -2.92
C GLU A 336 17.40 16.37 -1.52
N PRO A 337 17.26 15.16 -0.92
CA PRO A 337 16.81 15.06 0.45
C PRO A 337 17.81 15.72 1.39
N THR A 338 17.33 16.56 2.27
CA THR A 338 18.15 17.27 3.25
C THR A 338 18.63 16.32 4.35
N TRP A 339 19.77 16.60 4.99
CA TRP A 339 20.35 15.72 6.01
C TRP A 339 19.40 15.46 7.19
N TYR A 340 18.62 16.45 7.61
CA TYR A 340 17.68 16.32 8.74
C TYR A 340 16.50 15.39 8.42
N TYR A 341 16.19 15.15 7.15
CA TYR A 341 15.23 14.14 6.75
C TYR A 341 15.58 12.77 7.36
N TRP A 342 16.87 12.41 7.35
CA TRP A 342 17.34 11.13 7.88
C TRP A 342 17.20 11.00 9.40
N VAL A 343 17.20 12.12 10.13
CA VAL A 343 16.97 12.15 11.59
C VAL A 343 15.58 11.61 11.93
N TYR A 344 14.59 11.84 11.09
CA TYR A 344 13.23 11.29 11.26
C TYR A 344 13.10 9.89 10.66
N VAL A 345 13.64 9.67 9.48
CA VAL A 345 13.45 8.44 8.72
C VAL A 345 14.11 7.23 9.37
N ILE A 346 15.33 7.36 9.87
CA ILE A 346 16.03 6.23 10.50
C ILE A 346 15.24 5.65 11.70
N PRO A 347 14.74 6.46 12.66
CA PRO A 347 13.89 5.95 13.72
C PRO A 347 12.56 5.37 13.23
N ILE A 348 11.92 5.94 12.18
CA ILE A 348 10.69 5.39 11.57
C ILE A 348 10.96 4.00 11.01
N VAL A 349 12.07 3.83 10.27
CA VAL A 349 12.49 2.52 9.75
C VAL A 349 12.71 1.52 10.90
N PHE A 350 13.35 1.95 11.97
CA PHE A 350 13.55 1.10 13.13
C PHE A 350 12.23 0.68 13.79
N CYS A 351 11.28 1.61 13.94
CA CYS A 351 9.93 1.30 14.40
C CYS A 351 9.22 0.30 13.46
N THR A 352 9.38 0.46 12.15
CA THR A 352 8.82 -0.47 11.15
C THR A 352 9.38 -1.89 11.35
N PHE A 353 10.68 -2.02 11.59
CA PHE A 353 11.29 -3.32 11.90
C PHE A 353 10.77 -3.91 13.21
N ILE A 354 10.59 -3.10 14.26
CA ILE A 354 10.00 -3.56 15.53
C ILE A 354 8.57 -4.08 15.29
N ILE A 355 7.72 -3.33 14.58
CA ILE A 355 6.36 -3.75 14.27
C ILE A 355 6.39 -5.05 13.46
N SER A 356 7.16 -5.09 12.38
CA SER A 356 7.22 -6.22 11.46
C SER A 356 7.80 -7.49 12.08
N SER A 357 8.76 -7.35 12.99
CA SER A 357 9.39 -8.48 13.68
C SER A 357 8.74 -8.83 15.02
N ASN A 358 7.67 -8.15 15.41
CA ASN A 358 7.04 -8.32 16.73
C ASN A 358 6.69 -9.78 17.07
N GLU A 359 6.06 -10.50 16.14
CA GLU A 359 5.71 -11.92 16.32
C GLU A 359 6.97 -12.78 16.56
N PHE A 360 8.04 -12.48 15.83
CA PHE A 360 9.33 -13.14 16.01
C PHE A 360 9.97 -12.76 17.35
N LEU A 361 9.98 -11.47 17.72
CA LEU A 361 10.55 -10.97 18.97
C LEU A 361 9.85 -11.57 20.19
N VAL A 362 8.52 -11.59 20.20
CA VAL A 362 7.73 -12.22 21.28
C VAL A 362 8.00 -13.73 21.36
N HIS A 363 8.19 -14.39 20.22
CA HIS A 363 8.54 -15.80 20.22
C HIS A 363 9.97 -16.04 20.71
N ALA A 364 10.95 -15.29 20.21
CA ALA A 364 12.35 -15.41 20.60
C ALA A 364 12.57 -15.13 22.09
N SER A 365 11.79 -14.21 22.68
CA SER A 365 11.84 -13.95 24.11
C SER A 365 11.36 -15.14 24.97
N LYS A 366 10.49 -16.00 24.42
CA LYS A 366 9.94 -17.18 25.12
C LYS A 366 10.81 -18.42 24.97
N VAL A 367 11.35 -18.68 23.78
CA VAL A 367 12.05 -19.94 23.45
C VAL A 367 13.56 -19.77 23.29
N GLY A 368 14.05 -18.53 23.33
CA GLY A 368 15.46 -18.18 23.07
C GLY A 368 15.76 -17.94 21.58
N TRP A 369 16.65 -16.99 21.29
CA TRP A 369 16.96 -16.52 19.94
C TRP A 369 17.45 -17.63 19.00
N LYS A 370 18.37 -18.48 19.45
CA LYS A 370 18.91 -19.58 18.64
C LYS A 370 17.82 -20.54 18.18
N ARG A 371 16.92 -20.91 19.09
CA ARG A 371 15.81 -21.83 18.78
C ARG A 371 14.78 -21.18 17.87
N ALA A 372 14.42 -19.93 18.13
CA ALA A 372 13.49 -19.18 17.28
C ALA A 372 14.00 -19.07 15.83
N PHE A 373 15.29 -18.75 15.64
CA PHE A 373 15.92 -18.74 14.31
C PHE A 373 15.93 -20.13 13.66
N HIS A 374 16.33 -21.15 14.40
CA HIS A 374 16.36 -22.52 13.87
C HIS A 374 14.98 -22.98 13.39
N GLU A 375 13.91 -22.69 14.15
CA GLU A 375 12.53 -23.02 13.80
C GLU A 375 12.05 -22.36 12.50
N LEU A 376 12.59 -21.20 12.10
CA LEU A 376 12.28 -20.56 10.82
C LEU A 376 12.76 -21.37 9.61
N PHE A 377 13.87 -22.12 9.75
CA PHE A 377 14.51 -22.82 8.65
C PHE A 377 14.28 -24.34 8.65
N VAL A 378 13.68 -24.90 9.70
CA VAL A 378 13.36 -26.33 9.75
C VAL A 378 12.36 -26.69 8.62
N LYS A 379 12.69 -27.70 7.82
CA LYS A 379 11.76 -28.21 6.79
C LYS A 379 10.54 -28.84 7.48
N ILE A 380 9.37 -28.22 7.29
CA ILE A 380 8.10 -28.82 7.73
C ILE A 380 7.72 -29.90 6.71
N PRO A 381 7.48 -31.14 7.13
CA PRO A 381 7.03 -32.19 6.23
C PRO A 381 5.74 -31.75 5.52
N LYS A 382 5.68 -31.96 4.19
CA LYS A 382 4.44 -31.77 3.45
C LYS A 382 3.41 -32.73 4.01
N GLN A 383 2.27 -32.25 4.48
CA GLN A 383 1.15 -33.15 4.72
C GLN A 383 0.81 -33.84 3.41
N SER A 384 0.87 -35.17 3.38
CA SER A 384 0.26 -35.92 2.29
C SER A 384 -1.23 -35.57 2.32
N THR A 385 -1.70 -34.85 1.33
CA THR A 385 -3.12 -34.69 1.05
C THR A 385 -3.64 -36.07 0.72
N LYS A 386 -4.18 -36.79 1.72
CA LYS A 386 -5.07 -37.92 1.50
C LYS A 386 -6.48 -37.39 1.30
#